data_790949d7e63a5d43427dbd239a39080b
#
_entry.id   790949d7e63a5d43427dbd239a39080b
#
_cell.length_a   1.000
_cell.length_b   1.000
_cell.length_c   1.000
_cell.angle_alpha   90.00
_cell.angle_beta   90.00
_cell.angle_gamma   90.00
#
_symmetry.space_group_name_H-M   'P 1'
#
loop_
_entity.id
_entity.type
_entity.pdbx_description
1 polymer ?
#
loop_
_entity_poly.entity_id
_entity_poly.type
_entity_poly.pdbx_seq_one_letter_code
_entity_poly.pdbx_strand_id
1 'polypeptide(L)'
;MSYKIKDIEIKGNVVLAPMAGVTNIAYRKMCKKYGASMVTTEMISDKGIFYNDKKTKDLALIDESEHPVAIQIFGGDIETLLYAAKWVDTQTNADIIDINMGCPVPKVLKSNAGSKYLLDVDKIYNTVKTIVENVKKPVTIKTRIGWDHNSINIFEVADAIIKAGASALAIHGRTKSDLYANTVNYDIIRQVKELHPNFPIIVNGDIKTPHQAKEILEFTKCDAIMIGRASYGNPYIFTQINHLLETNEELKDMNNVEKIDVLLDYAKDLINYKCEYVALKELRSQAGWFIKNYRNSSKIRSRLTSISTYDELVSILNEAKYEMTKEL
;
A
#
# COMPACT_ATOMS: atom_id res chain seq x y z
N MET A 1 -20.31 -3.39 0.68
CA MET A 1 -20.06 -2.22 1.56
C MET A 1 -19.34 -1.14 0.77
N SER A 2 -19.53 0.15 1.09
CA SER A 2 -18.78 1.26 0.46
C SER A 2 -18.58 2.38 1.48
N TYR A 3 -17.57 3.24 1.24
CA TYR A 3 -17.35 4.47 1.99
C TYR A 3 -16.90 5.57 1.03
N LYS A 4 -16.86 6.81 1.50
CA LYS A 4 -16.46 7.95 0.65
C LYS A 4 -15.20 8.61 1.19
N ILE A 5 -14.34 9.01 0.26
CA ILE A 5 -13.24 9.93 0.50
C ILE A 5 -13.56 11.21 -0.25
N LYS A 6 -14.11 12.22 0.44
CA LYS A 6 -14.73 13.41 -0.14
C LYS A 6 -15.83 12.99 -1.13
N ASP A 7 -15.68 13.30 -2.41
CA ASP A 7 -16.68 12.99 -3.46
C ASP A 7 -16.45 11.62 -4.13
N ILE A 8 -15.36 10.93 -3.79
CA ILE A 8 -14.99 9.65 -4.39
C ILE A 8 -15.61 8.51 -3.61
N GLU A 9 -16.44 7.72 -4.25
CA GLU A 9 -16.98 6.49 -3.67
C GLU A 9 -15.96 5.36 -3.82
N ILE A 10 -15.59 4.75 -2.69
CA ILE A 10 -14.75 3.55 -2.65
C ILE A 10 -15.65 2.34 -2.46
N LYS A 11 -15.80 1.54 -3.52
CA LYS A 11 -16.62 0.32 -3.52
C LYS A 11 -15.83 -0.84 -2.91
N GLY A 12 -16.15 -1.22 -1.69
CA GLY A 12 -15.44 -2.21 -0.88
C GLY A 12 -14.59 -1.57 0.23
N ASN A 13 -14.12 -2.41 1.15
CA ASN A 13 -13.42 -1.99 2.38
C ASN A 13 -11.98 -2.49 2.47
N VAL A 14 -11.41 -3.05 1.39
CA VAL A 14 -10.08 -3.66 1.42
C VAL A 14 -9.16 -2.93 0.46
N VAL A 15 -8.22 -2.15 0.99
CA VAL A 15 -7.32 -1.30 0.19
C VAL A 15 -5.88 -1.81 0.21
N LEU A 16 -5.13 -1.56 -0.87
CA LEU A 16 -3.71 -1.90 -0.95
C LEU A 16 -2.85 -0.79 -0.34
N ALA A 17 -1.95 -1.17 0.58
CA ALA A 17 -0.98 -0.26 1.19
C ALA A 17 0.11 0.19 0.20
N PRO A 18 0.63 1.42 0.33
CA PRO A 18 1.85 1.85 -0.36
C PRO A 18 3.06 1.07 0.17
N MET A 19 3.82 0.44 -0.72
CA MET A 19 5.02 -0.35 -0.36
C MET A 19 6.14 -0.08 -1.34
N ALA A 20 7.20 0.62 -0.88
CA ALA A 20 8.37 0.97 -1.69
C ALA A 20 9.05 -0.28 -2.27
N GLY A 21 9.35 -0.27 -3.57
CA GLY A 21 9.92 -1.39 -4.31
C GLY A 21 8.93 -2.52 -4.60
N VAL A 22 7.62 -2.32 -4.34
CA VAL A 22 6.59 -3.36 -4.49
C VAL A 22 5.39 -2.87 -5.29
N THR A 23 4.76 -1.77 -4.87
CA THR A 23 3.49 -1.31 -5.47
C THR A 23 3.70 -0.50 -6.75
N ASN A 24 4.51 -1.06 -7.68
CA ASN A 24 4.60 -0.57 -9.05
C ASN A 24 3.25 -0.77 -9.78
N ILE A 25 3.12 -0.15 -10.95
CA ILE A 25 1.87 -0.14 -11.72
C ILE A 25 1.31 -1.55 -11.99
N ALA A 26 2.14 -2.52 -12.40
CA ALA A 26 1.69 -3.88 -12.67
C ALA A 26 1.22 -4.60 -11.39
N TYR A 27 1.88 -4.35 -10.25
CA TYR A 27 1.47 -4.91 -8.95
C TYR A 27 0.13 -4.35 -8.49
N ARG A 28 -0.10 -3.05 -8.65
CA ARG A 28 -1.36 -2.41 -8.31
C ARG A 28 -2.51 -2.92 -9.18
N LYS A 29 -2.29 -3.03 -10.50
CA LYS A 29 -3.25 -3.66 -11.43
C LYS A 29 -3.61 -5.09 -11.01
N MET A 30 -2.60 -5.90 -10.70
CA MET A 30 -2.81 -7.26 -10.21
C MET A 30 -3.72 -7.23 -8.97
N CYS A 31 -3.43 -6.40 -7.96
CA CYS A 31 -4.26 -6.31 -6.76
C CYS A 31 -5.69 -5.81 -7.07
N LYS A 32 -5.86 -4.88 -8.00
CA LYS A 32 -7.19 -4.43 -8.46
C LYS A 32 -7.97 -5.56 -9.13
N LYS A 33 -7.33 -6.34 -10.01
CA LYS A 33 -7.93 -7.53 -10.65
C LYS A 33 -8.48 -8.51 -9.61
N TYR A 34 -7.83 -8.62 -8.46
CA TYR A 34 -8.25 -9.48 -7.33
C TYR A 34 -9.13 -8.77 -6.29
N GLY A 35 -9.62 -7.57 -6.56
CA GLY A 35 -10.67 -6.93 -5.77
C GLY A 35 -10.18 -5.93 -4.71
N ALA A 36 -8.94 -5.42 -4.80
CA ALA A 36 -8.55 -4.26 -3.99
C ALA A 36 -9.46 -3.07 -4.34
N SER A 37 -10.18 -2.53 -3.36
CA SER A 37 -11.14 -1.45 -3.57
C SER A 37 -10.47 -0.13 -3.96
N MET A 38 -9.27 0.11 -3.44
CA MET A 38 -8.40 1.24 -3.77
C MET A 38 -6.94 0.78 -3.70
N VAL A 39 -6.09 1.36 -4.52
CA VAL A 39 -4.64 1.11 -4.51
C VAL A 39 -3.86 2.40 -4.29
N THR A 40 -2.65 2.27 -3.76
CA THR A 40 -1.76 3.42 -3.53
C THR A 40 -0.40 3.14 -4.17
N THR A 41 0.18 4.14 -4.83
CA THR A 41 1.51 4.02 -5.46
C THR A 41 2.61 3.79 -4.41
N GLU A 42 3.81 3.49 -4.87
CA GLU A 42 5.00 3.68 -4.04
C GLU A 42 5.09 5.15 -3.60
N MET A 43 5.76 5.39 -2.46
CA MET A 43 5.93 6.77 -2.00
C MET A 43 6.92 7.53 -2.89
N ILE A 44 6.52 8.69 -3.37
CA ILE A 44 7.23 9.54 -4.32
C ILE A 44 7.85 10.73 -3.60
N SER A 45 9.14 11.00 -3.83
CA SER A 45 9.82 12.13 -3.21
C SER A 45 9.34 13.47 -3.77
N ASP A 46 8.98 14.40 -2.89
CA ASP A 46 8.69 15.80 -3.20
C ASP A 46 9.82 16.48 -3.98
N LYS A 47 11.06 16.33 -3.51
CA LYS A 47 12.25 16.86 -4.15
C LYS A 47 12.52 16.22 -5.51
N GLY A 48 12.22 14.92 -5.66
CA GLY A 48 12.32 14.24 -6.95
C GLY A 48 11.38 14.89 -7.99
N ILE A 49 10.15 15.20 -7.60
CA ILE A 49 9.20 15.94 -8.46
C ILE A 49 9.68 17.36 -8.70
N PHE A 50 10.07 18.07 -7.63
CA PHE A 50 10.51 19.47 -7.70
C PHE A 50 11.70 19.67 -8.67
N TYR A 51 12.69 18.77 -8.61
CA TYR A 51 13.88 18.80 -9.48
C TYR A 51 13.67 18.04 -10.80
N ASN A 52 12.44 17.69 -11.15
CA ASN A 52 12.07 17.09 -12.43
C ASN A 52 12.76 15.74 -12.71
N ASP A 53 13.03 14.93 -11.68
CA ASP A 53 13.64 13.61 -11.85
C ASP A 53 12.69 12.64 -12.56
N LYS A 54 13.12 12.15 -13.73
CA LYS A 54 12.31 11.25 -14.57
C LYS A 54 11.94 9.96 -13.85
N LYS A 55 12.89 9.33 -13.15
CA LYS A 55 12.64 8.06 -12.45
C LYS A 55 11.58 8.22 -11.35
N THR A 56 11.61 9.38 -10.67
CA THR A 56 10.61 9.71 -9.65
C THR A 56 9.23 9.88 -10.28
N LYS A 57 9.14 10.54 -11.44
CA LYS A 57 7.87 10.71 -12.17
C LYS A 57 7.32 9.41 -12.73
N ASP A 58 8.18 8.49 -13.14
CA ASP A 58 7.76 7.16 -13.62
C ASP A 58 7.05 6.33 -12.53
N LEU A 59 7.31 6.61 -11.24
CA LEU A 59 6.56 5.99 -10.12
C LEU A 59 5.10 6.46 -10.02
N ALA A 60 4.77 7.60 -10.64
CA ALA A 60 3.42 8.17 -10.67
C ALA A 60 2.58 7.68 -11.84
N LEU A 61 3.10 6.79 -12.69
CA LEU A 61 2.33 6.20 -13.79
C LEU A 61 1.15 5.39 -13.24
N ILE A 62 -0.01 5.60 -13.84
CA ILE A 62 -1.29 4.98 -13.46
C ILE A 62 -1.94 4.41 -14.73
N ASP A 63 -2.46 3.20 -14.62
CA ASP A 63 -3.31 2.57 -15.63
C ASP A 63 -4.79 2.83 -15.32
N GLU A 64 -5.63 3.03 -16.33
CA GLU A 64 -7.07 3.29 -16.16
C GLU A 64 -7.80 2.21 -15.34
N SER A 65 -7.31 0.99 -15.32
CA SER A 65 -7.90 -0.11 -14.53
C SER A 65 -7.62 -0.02 -13.02
N GLU A 66 -6.76 0.91 -12.57
CA GLU A 66 -6.38 1.05 -11.16
C GLU A 66 -7.35 1.91 -10.33
N HIS A 67 -8.20 2.70 -10.98
CA HIS A 67 -9.09 3.64 -10.27
C HIS A 67 -10.10 2.91 -9.33
N PRO A 68 -10.35 3.47 -8.12
CA PRO A 68 -9.71 4.66 -7.58
C PRO A 68 -8.28 4.38 -7.09
N VAL A 69 -7.37 5.32 -7.39
CA VAL A 69 -5.94 5.21 -7.07
C VAL A 69 -5.40 6.47 -6.40
N ALA A 70 -4.60 6.28 -5.34
CA ALA A 70 -3.90 7.36 -4.67
C ALA A 70 -2.42 7.40 -5.07
N ILE A 71 -1.90 8.60 -5.34
CA ILE A 71 -0.44 8.81 -5.39
C ILE A 71 0.03 9.24 -4.01
N GLN A 72 0.95 8.46 -3.43
CA GLN A 72 1.56 8.80 -2.15
C GLN A 72 2.84 9.61 -2.35
N ILE A 73 2.87 10.81 -1.77
CA ILE A 73 4.05 11.68 -1.75
C ILE A 73 4.66 11.75 -0.33
N PHE A 74 5.97 12.00 -0.25
CA PHE A 74 6.65 12.30 1.01
C PHE A 74 7.65 13.43 0.86
N GLY A 75 7.78 14.24 1.90
CA GLY A 75 8.70 15.36 2.01
C GLY A 75 8.64 15.95 3.42
N GLY A 76 9.67 16.65 3.83
CA GLY A 76 9.74 17.31 5.15
C GLY A 76 9.73 18.82 5.06
N ASP A 77 9.83 19.36 3.85
CA ASP A 77 9.75 20.77 3.53
C ASP A 77 8.40 21.09 2.89
N ILE A 78 7.71 22.12 3.38
CA ILE A 78 6.34 22.43 2.98
C ILE A 78 6.27 22.95 1.54
N GLU A 79 7.28 23.68 1.07
CA GLU A 79 7.27 24.28 -0.26
C GLU A 79 7.42 23.20 -1.33
N THR A 80 8.40 22.31 -1.17
CA THR A 80 8.62 21.21 -2.13
C THR A 80 7.48 20.19 -2.07
N LEU A 81 6.90 19.93 -0.89
CA LEU A 81 5.77 19.03 -0.74
C LEU A 81 4.49 19.60 -1.37
N LEU A 82 4.22 20.89 -1.20
CA LEU A 82 3.12 21.59 -1.85
C LEU A 82 3.29 21.58 -3.38
N TYR A 83 4.52 21.82 -3.87
CA TYR A 83 4.81 21.72 -5.29
C TYR A 83 4.48 20.32 -5.83
N ALA A 84 4.92 19.28 -5.13
CA ALA A 84 4.64 17.90 -5.51
C ALA A 84 3.13 17.59 -5.47
N ALA A 85 2.41 18.07 -4.46
CA ALA A 85 0.96 17.90 -4.37
C ALA A 85 0.22 18.58 -5.54
N LYS A 86 0.60 19.82 -5.90
CA LYS A 86 0.06 20.53 -7.07
C LYS A 86 0.39 19.82 -8.39
N TRP A 87 1.58 19.23 -8.48
CA TRP A 87 1.95 18.43 -9.63
C TRP A 87 1.07 17.19 -9.77
N VAL A 88 0.82 16.45 -8.65
CA VAL A 88 -0.11 15.32 -8.65
C VAL A 88 -1.52 15.76 -9.01
N ASP A 89 -1.98 16.88 -8.46
CA ASP A 89 -3.33 17.43 -8.71
C ASP A 89 -3.58 17.73 -10.18
N THR A 90 -2.58 18.30 -10.88
CA THR A 90 -2.76 18.87 -12.23
C THR A 90 -2.11 18.06 -13.35
N GLN A 91 -1.12 17.23 -13.06
CA GLN A 91 -0.31 16.54 -14.07
C GLN A 91 -0.49 15.01 -14.07
N THR A 92 -1.39 14.50 -13.23
CA THR A 92 -1.67 13.06 -13.15
C THR A 92 -3.17 12.77 -13.15
N ASN A 93 -3.55 11.55 -13.54
CA ASN A 93 -4.91 11.06 -13.44
C ASN A 93 -5.24 10.37 -12.10
N ALA A 94 -4.39 10.52 -11.07
CA ALA A 94 -4.72 10.03 -9.73
C ALA A 94 -6.04 10.62 -9.20
N ASP A 95 -6.78 9.83 -8.43
CA ASP A 95 -8.00 10.30 -7.78
C ASP A 95 -7.70 11.03 -6.47
N ILE A 96 -6.65 10.62 -5.77
CA ILE A 96 -6.34 11.01 -4.39
C ILE A 96 -4.85 11.36 -4.28
N ILE A 97 -4.55 12.37 -3.47
CA ILE A 97 -3.19 12.70 -3.02
C ILE A 97 -3.04 12.13 -1.62
N ASP A 98 -2.14 11.16 -1.41
CA ASP A 98 -1.84 10.62 -0.10
C ASP A 98 -0.49 11.13 0.42
N ILE A 99 -0.42 11.55 1.69
CA ILE A 99 0.82 12.06 2.30
C ILE A 99 1.36 11.05 3.30
N ASN A 100 2.61 10.64 3.09
CA ASN A 100 3.30 9.74 4.01
C ASN A 100 3.79 10.47 5.27
N MET A 101 3.18 10.18 6.40
CA MET A 101 3.61 10.62 7.74
C MET A 101 3.93 9.45 8.68
N GLY A 102 4.21 8.25 8.11
CA GLY A 102 4.42 7.03 8.90
C GLY A 102 5.67 6.22 8.57
N CYS A 103 6.42 6.54 7.51
CA CYS A 103 7.60 5.79 7.10
C CYS A 103 8.73 5.91 8.14
N PRO A 104 9.25 4.78 8.70
CA PRO A 104 10.30 4.80 9.70
C PRO A 104 11.73 4.72 9.13
N VAL A 105 11.87 4.65 7.80
CA VAL A 105 13.16 4.39 7.12
C VAL A 105 14.13 5.56 7.33
N PRO A 106 15.39 5.31 7.74
CA PRO A 106 16.36 6.36 8.06
C PRO A 106 16.55 7.40 6.96
N LYS A 107 16.55 7.01 5.68
CA LYS A 107 16.67 7.92 4.54
C LYS A 107 15.52 8.93 4.49
N VAL A 108 14.29 8.51 4.79
CA VAL A 108 13.10 9.37 4.84
C VAL A 108 13.15 10.30 6.06
N LEU A 109 13.53 9.75 7.22
CA LEU A 109 13.64 10.54 8.46
C LEU A 109 14.71 11.65 8.36
N LYS A 110 15.83 11.41 7.64
CA LYS A 110 16.86 12.44 7.40
C LYS A 110 16.35 13.65 6.62
N SER A 111 15.31 13.48 5.80
CA SER A 111 14.64 14.59 5.10
C SER A 111 13.51 15.24 5.94
N ASN A 112 13.45 15.00 7.24
CA ASN A 112 12.38 15.46 8.15
C ASN A 112 10.96 15.04 7.73
N ALA A 113 10.85 13.92 6.99
CA ALA A 113 9.62 13.35 6.44
C ALA A 113 9.21 12.05 7.14
N GLY A 114 8.10 11.45 6.70
CA GLY A 114 7.59 10.20 7.24
C GLY A 114 7.23 10.30 8.72
N SER A 115 7.61 9.32 9.53
CA SER A 115 7.30 9.34 10.98
C SER A 115 7.91 10.50 11.75
N LYS A 116 8.82 11.28 11.15
CA LYS A 116 9.38 12.47 11.77
C LYS A 116 8.31 13.55 12.07
N TYR A 117 7.23 13.57 11.30
CA TYR A 117 6.07 14.44 11.55
C TYR A 117 5.43 14.21 12.92
N LEU A 118 5.45 12.98 13.45
CA LEU A 118 4.85 12.64 14.75
C LEU A 118 5.49 13.37 15.94
N LEU A 119 6.63 14.01 15.75
CA LEU A 119 7.29 14.84 16.77
C LEU A 119 6.75 16.27 16.85
N ASP A 120 5.88 16.69 15.91
CA ASP A 120 5.40 18.07 15.82
C ASP A 120 3.99 18.12 15.21
N VAL A 121 2.98 18.19 16.08
CA VAL A 121 1.56 18.18 15.69
C VAL A 121 1.18 19.47 14.95
N ASP A 122 1.76 20.60 15.33
CA ASP A 122 1.51 21.88 14.67
C ASP A 122 2.04 21.87 13.23
N LYS A 123 3.20 21.24 13.03
CA LYS A 123 3.74 21.02 11.68
C LYS A 123 2.82 20.13 10.84
N ILE A 124 2.23 19.09 11.43
CA ILE A 124 1.23 18.23 10.74
C ILE A 124 0.06 19.10 10.29
N TYR A 125 -0.57 19.83 11.21
CA TYR A 125 -1.69 20.70 10.93
C TYR A 125 -1.39 21.68 9.79
N ASN A 126 -0.29 22.44 9.92
CA ASN A 126 0.09 23.47 8.95
C ASN A 126 0.40 22.88 7.58
N THR A 127 1.10 21.73 7.53
CA THR A 127 1.41 21.04 6.26
C THR A 127 0.15 20.56 5.57
N VAL A 128 -0.72 19.85 6.29
CA VAL A 128 -1.97 19.29 5.71
C VAL A 128 -2.88 20.42 5.24
N LYS A 129 -3.09 21.43 6.08
CA LYS A 129 -3.93 22.62 5.76
C LYS A 129 -3.42 23.32 4.50
N THR A 130 -2.12 23.63 4.44
CA THR A 130 -1.54 24.29 3.27
C THR A 130 -1.78 23.50 2.00
N ILE A 131 -1.64 22.16 2.04
CA ILE A 131 -1.86 21.34 0.85
C ILE A 131 -3.34 21.30 0.48
N VAL A 132 -4.24 21.01 1.45
CA VAL A 132 -5.70 20.95 1.23
C VAL A 132 -6.24 22.23 0.61
N GLU A 133 -5.79 23.40 1.08
CA GLU A 133 -6.23 24.71 0.57
C GLU A 133 -5.74 25.02 -0.87
N ASN A 134 -4.76 24.26 -1.36
CA ASN A 134 -4.08 24.57 -2.63
C ASN A 134 -4.26 23.50 -3.73
N VAL A 135 -5.00 22.40 -3.46
CA VAL A 135 -5.29 21.35 -4.43
C VAL A 135 -6.79 21.06 -4.50
N LYS A 136 -7.24 20.46 -5.60
CA LYS A 136 -8.65 20.09 -5.81
C LYS A 136 -8.94 18.67 -5.39
N LYS A 137 -8.02 17.74 -5.68
CA LYS A 137 -8.15 16.33 -5.32
C LYS A 137 -8.21 16.17 -3.80
N PRO A 138 -8.95 15.16 -3.29
CA PRO A 138 -8.95 14.84 -1.86
C PRO A 138 -7.53 14.50 -1.38
N VAL A 139 -7.20 14.97 -0.18
CA VAL A 139 -5.93 14.70 0.48
C VAL A 139 -6.14 13.71 1.60
N THR A 140 -5.39 12.61 1.60
CA THR A 140 -5.38 11.61 2.66
C THR A 140 -4.02 11.52 3.33
N ILE A 141 -3.99 11.01 4.54
CA ILE A 141 -2.77 10.90 5.33
C ILE A 141 -2.56 9.45 5.74
N LYS A 142 -1.32 8.94 5.62
CA LYS A 142 -0.96 7.66 6.22
C LYS A 142 0.09 7.86 7.30
N THR A 143 -0.24 7.43 8.55
CA THR A 143 0.60 7.65 9.73
C THR A 143 0.76 6.41 10.60
N ARG A 144 1.50 6.57 11.72
CA ARG A 144 1.63 5.64 12.85
C ARG A 144 1.06 6.26 14.12
N ILE A 145 0.97 5.47 15.21
CA ILE A 145 0.36 5.92 16.47
C ILE A 145 1.25 6.84 17.33
N GLY A 146 2.53 6.97 16.97
CA GLY A 146 3.50 7.80 17.70
C GLY A 146 4.93 7.51 17.28
N TRP A 147 5.88 8.27 17.82
CA TRP A 147 7.31 8.09 17.57
C TRP A 147 7.86 6.86 18.31
N ASP A 148 7.54 6.75 19.61
CA ASP A 148 7.87 5.62 20.47
C ASP A 148 6.77 5.42 21.53
N HIS A 149 6.95 4.45 22.43
CA HIS A 149 5.94 4.11 23.44
C HIS A 149 5.73 5.21 24.51
N ASN A 150 6.67 6.12 24.67
CA ASN A 150 6.56 7.25 25.59
C ASN A 150 5.92 8.48 24.94
N SER A 151 5.74 8.46 23.63
CA SER A 151 5.23 9.58 22.81
C SER A 151 4.16 9.13 21.82
N ILE A 152 3.21 8.31 22.29
CA ILE A 152 2.01 7.96 21.54
C ILE A 152 1.08 9.17 21.57
N ASN A 153 0.82 9.76 20.40
CA ASN A 153 0.06 11.02 20.25
C ASN A 153 -0.94 10.98 19.09
N ILE A 154 -1.43 9.77 18.73
CA ILE A 154 -2.33 9.61 17.57
C ILE A 154 -3.64 10.38 17.70
N PHE A 155 -4.13 10.65 18.93
CA PHE A 155 -5.36 11.39 19.13
C PHE A 155 -5.19 12.86 18.70
N GLU A 156 -4.13 13.51 19.15
CA GLU A 156 -3.79 14.89 18.79
C GLU A 156 -3.45 15.00 17.29
N VAL A 157 -2.75 13.99 16.76
CA VAL A 157 -2.40 13.88 15.32
C VAL A 157 -3.67 13.74 14.48
N ALA A 158 -4.62 12.88 14.86
CA ALA A 158 -5.88 12.71 14.14
C ALA A 158 -6.71 14.00 14.16
N ASP A 159 -6.83 14.63 15.33
CA ASP A 159 -7.50 15.93 15.48
C ASP A 159 -6.90 16.99 14.55
N ALA A 160 -5.59 17.11 14.53
CA ALA A 160 -4.89 18.10 13.69
C ALA A 160 -5.13 17.82 12.19
N ILE A 161 -5.07 16.54 11.75
CA ILE A 161 -5.30 16.13 10.38
C ILE A 161 -6.74 16.44 9.94
N ILE A 162 -7.71 16.14 10.79
CA ILE A 162 -9.14 16.36 10.49
C ILE A 162 -9.44 17.86 10.45
N LYS A 163 -8.96 18.63 11.44
CA LYS A 163 -9.12 20.10 11.47
C LYS A 163 -8.44 20.82 10.31
N ALA A 164 -7.37 20.24 9.78
CA ALA A 164 -6.69 20.74 8.58
C ALA A 164 -7.43 20.44 7.28
N GLY A 165 -8.51 19.65 7.31
CA GLY A 165 -9.37 19.39 6.16
C GLY A 165 -8.98 18.17 5.33
N ALA A 166 -8.17 17.24 5.85
CA ALA A 166 -7.92 15.97 5.19
C ALA A 166 -9.21 15.17 4.98
N SER A 167 -9.23 14.27 4.01
CA SER A 167 -10.43 13.53 3.59
C SER A 167 -10.48 12.09 4.12
N ALA A 168 -9.34 11.52 4.54
CA ALA A 168 -9.25 10.24 5.22
C ALA A 168 -7.89 10.07 5.93
N LEU A 169 -7.83 9.13 6.87
CA LEU A 169 -6.63 8.81 7.64
C LEU A 169 -6.40 7.30 7.71
N ALA A 170 -5.25 6.83 7.22
CA ALA A 170 -4.81 5.45 7.41
C ALA A 170 -3.83 5.37 8.59
N ILE A 171 -4.14 4.53 9.59
CA ILE A 171 -3.35 4.41 10.82
C ILE A 171 -2.71 3.03 10.89
N HIS A 172 -1.36 3.01 10.91
CA HIS A 172 -0.63 1.80 11.28
C HIS A 172 -0.50 1.75 12.80
N GLY A 173 -1.12 0.75 13.44
CA GLY A 173 -1.21 0.62 14.91
C GLY A 173 0.11 0.28 15.62
N ARG A 174 1.23 0.79 15.14
CA ARG A 174 2.58 0.70 15.73
C ARG A 174 3.22 2.07 15.84
N THR A 175 4.13 2.23 16.79
CA THR A 175 5.01 3.41 16.83
C THR A 175 6.11 3.30 15.75
N LYS A 176 6.82 4.40 15.52
CA LYS A 176 7.99 4.40 14.62
C LYS A 176 9.10 3.47 15.16
N SER A 177 9.32 3.44 16.48
CA SER A 177 10.36 2.62 17.09
C SER A 177 10.11 1.11 16.97
N ASP A 178 8.86 0.68 16.89
CA ASP A 178 8.49 -0.72 16.68
C ASP A 178 8.91 -1.26 15.32
N LEU A 179 9.08 -0.40 14.33
CA LEU A 179 9.27 -0.82 12.92
C LEU A 179 8.16 -1.78 12.46
N TYR A 180 8.43 -3.09 12.53
CA TYR A 180 7.50 -4.18 12.24
C TYR A 180 7.51 -5.27 13.34
N ALA A 181 8.23 -5.02 14.45
CA ALA A 181 8.17 -5.84 15.65
C ALA A 181 6.94 -5.48 16.50
N ASN A 182 6.75 -6.17 17.61
CA ASN A 182 5.65 -6.00 18.54
C ASN A 182 4.25 -6.21 17.92
N THR A 183 3.23 -6.24 18.75
CA THR A 183 1.83 -6.37 18.34
C THR A 183 1.28 -5.03 17.86
N VAL A 184 0.35 -5.07 16.91
CA VAL A 184 -0.40 -3.90 16.45
C VAL A 184 -1.43 -3.54 17.51
N ASN A 185 -1.48 -2.28 17.91
CA ASN A 185 -2.49 -1.77 18.83
C ASN A 185 -3.75 -1.34 18.03
N TYR A 186 -4.67 -2.27 17.87
CA TYR A 186 -5.95 -1.99 17.21
C TYR A 186 -6.92 -1.23 18.11
N ASP A 187 -6.77 -1.35 19.44
CA ASP A 187 -7.66 -0.67 20.39
C ASP A 187 -7.50 0.85 20.30
N ILE A 188 -6.29 1.36 20.18
CA ILE A 188 -6.07 2.80 20.01
C ILE A 188 -6.68 3.32 18.70
N ILE A 189 -6.66 2.50 17.61
CA ILE A 189 -7.29 2.88 16.34
C ILE A 189 -8.81 2.90 16.49
N ARG A 190 -9.39 1.92 17.22
CA ARG A 190 -10.82 1.89 17.57
C ARG A 190 -11.22 3.17 18.31
N GLN A 191 -10.45 3.56 19.33
CA GLN A 191 -10.71 4.78 20.10
C GLN A 191 -10.64 6.05 19.22
N VAL A 192 -9.70 6.14 18.28
CA VAL A 192 -9.66 7.25 17.31
C VAL A 192 -10.93 7.25 16.43
N LYS A 193 -11.39 6.07 15.98
CA LYS A 193 -12.63 5.97 15.19
C LYS A 193 -13.87 6.35 16.01
N GLU A 194 -13.93 5.99 17.27
CA GLU A 194 -15.03 6.37 18.19
C GLU A 194 -15.10 7.90 18.42
N LEU A 195 -13.95 8.57 18.53
CA LEU A 195 -13.88 10.02 18.61
C LEU A 195 -14.28 10.74 17.32
N HIS A 196 -14.08 10.09 16.17
CA HIS A 196 -14.34 10.66 14.84
C HIS A 196 -15.22 9.73 13.99
N PRO A 197 -16.48 9.44 14.42
CA PRO A 197 -17.31 8.40 13.80
C PRO A 197 -17.66 8.66 12.33
N ASN A 198 -17.73 9.92 11.93
CA ASN A 198 -18.08 10.33 10.57
C ASN A 198 -16.86 10.56 9.66
N PHE A 199 -15.64 10.46 10.20
CA PHE A 199 -14.43 10.64 9.41
C PHE A 199 -13.89 9.29 8.94
N PRO A 200 -13.52 9.14 7.65
CA PRO A 200 -13.00 7.89 7.12
C PRO A 200 -11.66 7.51 7.74
N ILE A 201 -11.62 6.40 8.48
CA ILE A 201 -10.42 5.85 9.09
C ILE A 201 -10.15 4.45 8.53
N ILE A 202 -8.92 4.24 8.09
CA ILE A 202 -8.45 2.99 7.50
C ILE A 202 -7.46 2.33 8.46
N VAL A 203 -7.79 1.16 8.98
CA VAL A 203 -6.91 0.42 9.89
C VAL A 203 -5.83 -0.34 9.12
N ASN A 204 -4.58 -0.27 9.59
CA ASN A 204 -3.44 -0.95 8.97
C ASN A 204 -2.54 -1.60 10.03
N GLY A 205 -1.93 -2.72 9.64
CA GLY A 205 -0.91 -3.44 10.40
C GLY A 205 -1.25 -4.91 10.58
N ASP A 206 -0.36 -5.81 10.18
CA ASP A 206 -0.37 -7.28 10.36
C ASP A 206 -1.71 -8.00 10.09
N ILE A 207 -2.50 -7.50 9.17
CA ILE A 207 -3.70 -8.17 8.69
C ILE A 207 -3.24 -9.22 7.67
N LYS A 208 -3.32 -10.50 8.01
CA LYS A 208 -2.68 -11.60 7.27
C LYS A 208 -3.66 -12.61 6.69
N THR A 209 -4.87 -12.70 7.27
CA THR A 209 -5.89 -13.67 6.87
C THR A 209 -7.25 -13.02 6.70
N PRO A 210 -8.18 -13.62 5.95
CA PRO A 210 -9.55 -13.12 5.82
C PRO A 210 -10.27 -12.99 7.16
N HIS A 211 -10.13 -13.96 8.06
CA HIS A 211 -10.72 -13.91 9.42
C HIS A 211 -10.20 -12.73 10.22
N GLN A 212 -8.87 -12.55 10.29
CA GLN A 212 -8.30 -11.39 10.98
C GLN A 212 -8.81 -10.07 10.39
N ALA A 213 -8.96 -9.98 9.06
CA ALA A 213 -9.49 -8.81 8.40
C ALA A 213 -10.91 -8.48 8.87
N LYS A 214 -11.79 -9.51 8.94
CA LYS A 214 -13.15 -9.38 9.43
C LYS A 214 -13.19 -8.98 10.91
N GLU A 215 -12.49 -9.72 11.77
CA GLU A 215 -12.42 -9.44 13.21
C GLU A 215 -11.92 -8.02 13.51
N ILE A 216 -10.87 -7.58 12.83
CA ILE A 216 -10.29 -6.24 13.02
C ILE A 216 -11.28 -5.16 12.56
N LEU A 217 -11.95 -5.36 11.44
CA LEU A 217 -12.95 -4.41 10.94
C LEU A 217 -14.15 -4.32 11.89
N GLU A 218 -14.63 -5.46 12.38
CA GLU A 218 -15.72 -5.53 13.36
C GLU A 218 -15.33 -4.91 14.70
N PHE A 219 -14.11 -5.14 15.16
CA PHE A 219 -13.59 -4.61 16.43
C PHE A 219 -13.35 -3.10 16.35
N THR A 220 -12.66 -2.64 15.30
CA THR A 220 -12.25 -1.22 15.19
C THR A 220 -13.35 -0.30 14.69
N LYS A 221 -14.37 -0.83 14.03
CA LYS A 221 -15.42 -0.08 13.34
C LYS A 221 -14.89 0.92 12.30
N CYS A 222 -13.64 0.73 11.85
CA CYS A 222 -13.05 1.53 10.78
C CYS A 222 -13.78 1.31 9.45
N ASP A 223 -13.67 2.29 8.54
CA ASP A 223 -14.36 2.26 7.26
C ASP A 223 -13.72 1.28 6.28
N ALA A 224 -12.41 1.03 6.43
CA ALA A 224 -11.66 0.09 5.60
C ALA A 224 -10.46 -0.49 6.35
N ILE A 225 -9.93 -1.59 5.78
CA ILE A 225 -8.67 -2.21 6.18
C ILE A 225 -7.64 -2.04 5.06
N MET A 226 -6.37 -1.84 5.43
CA MET A 226 -5.29 -1.69 4.47
C MET A 226 -4.31 -2.86 4.55
N ILE A 227 -4.23 -3.60 3.46
CA ILE A 227 -3.40 -4.81 3.31
C ILE A 227 -2.03 -4.42 2.72
N GLY A 228 -0.97 -4.81 3.43
CA GLY A 228 0.40 -4.68 2.94
C GLY A 228 1.00 -6.05 2.60
N ARG A 229 1.96 -6.50 3.40
CA ARG A 229 2.77 -7.72 3.17
C ARG A 229 1.99 -9.02 2.95
N ALA A 230 0.74 -9.10 3.40
CA ALA A 230 -0.12 -10.27 3.16
C ALA A 230 -0.47 -10.45 1.68
N SER A 231 -0.36 -9.41 0.86
CA SER A 231 -0.53 -9.49 -0.60
C SER A 231 0.70 -10.05 -1.34
N TYR A 232 1.86 -10.22 -0.68
CA TYR A 232 3.09 -10.70 -1.30
C TYR A 232 2.93 -12.12 -1.83
N GLY A 233 2.89 -12.27 -3.16
CA GLY A 233 2.65 -13.55 -3.84
C GLY A 233 1.25 -14.12 -3.59
N ASN A 234 0.34 -13.32 -3.03
CA ASN A 234 -1.03 -13.70 -2.72
C ASN A 234 -2.01 -12.52 -2.93
N PRO A 235 -2.16 -11.99 -4.15
CA PRO A 235 -3.16 -10.93 -4.40
C PRO A 235 -4.59 -11.45 -4.19
N TYR A 236 -4.82 -12.74 -4.23
CA TYR A 236 -6.11 -13.38 -4.01
C TYR A 236 -6.67 -13.11 -2.60
N ILE A 237 -5.84 -12.67 -1.66
CA ILE A 237 -6.28 -12.24 -0.32
C ILE A 237 -7.37 -11.17 -0.37
N PHE A 238 -7.35 -10.28 -1.37
CA PHE A 238 -8.41 -9.27 -1.54
C PHE A 238 -9.74 -9.91 -1.90
N THR A 239 -9.76 -10.89 -2.80
CA THR A 239 -10.96 -11.65 -3.16
C THR A 239 -11.50 -12.42 -1.95
N GLN A 240 -10.62 -13.11 -1.22
CA GLN A 240 -11.00 -13.90 -0.05
C GLN A 240 -11.62 -13.03 1.05
N ILE A 241 -11.02 -11.87 1.35
CA ILE A 241 -11.55 -10.95 2.35
C ILE A 241 -12.91 -10.40 1.92
N ASN A 242 -13.02 -9.91 0.69
CA ASN A 242 -14.29 -9.37 0.18
C ASN A 242 -15.41 -10.42 0.24
N HIS A 243 -15.12 -11.64 -0.22
CA HIS A 243 -16.10 -12.72 -0.18
C HIS A 243 -16.56 -13.04 1.25
N LEU A 244 -15.61 -13.17 2.18
CA LEU A 244 -15.93 -13.42 3.60
C LEU A 244 -16.76 -12.29 4.22
N LEU A 245 -16.48 -11.03 3.89
CA LEU A 245 -17.24 -9.87 4.38
C LEU A 245 -18.66 -9.79 3.81
N GLU A 246 -18.85 -10.27 2.57
CA GLU A 246 -20.13 -10.22 1.88
C GLU A 246 -21.05 -11.42 2.21
N THR A 247 -20.47 -12.62 2.26
CA THR A 247 -21.24 -13.87 2.35
C THR A 247 -21.11 -14.57 3.70
N ASN A 248 -20.13 -14.19 4.51
CA ASN A 248 -19.73 -14.89 5.72
C ASN A 248 -19.18 -16.32 5.48
N GLU A 249 -18.80 -16.62 4.23
CA GLU A 249 -18.22 -17.90 3.82
C GLU A 249 -16.77 -17.73 3.40
N GLU A 250 -15.95 -18.77 3.63
CA GLU A 250 -14.54 -18.76 3.22
C GLU A 250 -14.33 -19.29 1.81
N LEU A 251 -13.43 -18.66 1.09
CA LEU A 251 -12.87 -19.22 -0.14
C LEU A 251 -11.61 -20.03 0.16
N LYS A 252 -11.46 -21.15 -0.54
CA LYS A 252 -10.21 -21.92 -0.53
C LYS A 252 -9.04 -21.08 -1.02
N ASP A 253 -7.86 -21.38 -0.50
CA ASP A 253 -6.63 -20.79 -1.00
C ASP A 253 -6.39 -21.14 -2.48
N MET A 254 -5.77 -20.19 -3.18
CA MET A 254 -5.25 -20.43 -4.53
C MET A 254 -4.19 -21.53 -4.47
N ASN A 255 -4.28 -22.50 -5.36
CA ASN A 255 -3.27 -23.54 -5.43
C ASN A 255 -1.93 -23.02 -6.01
N ASN A 256 -0.88 -23.83 -5.90
CA ASN A 256 0.46 -23.38 -6.29
C ASN A 256 0.62 -23.17 -7.81
N VAL A 257 -0.12 -23.90 -8.64
CA VAL A 257 -0.12 -23.73 -10.11
C VAL A 257 -0.76 -22.39 -10.47
N GLU A 258 -1.90 -22.07 -9.86
CA GLU A 258 -2.60 -20.77 -10.04
C GLU A 258 -1.71 -19.60 -9.61
N LYS A 259 -0.96 -19.73 -8.49
CA LYS A 259 0.00 -18.69 -8.06
C LYS A 259 1.10 -18.46 -9.09
N ILE A 260 1.58 -19.51 -9.76
CA ILE A 260 2.55 -19.38 -10.85
C ILE A 260 1.93 -18.66 -12.05
N ASP A 261 0.68 -18.93 -12.41
CA ASP A 261 -0.02 -18.23 -13.49
C ASP A 261 -0.16 -16.73 -13.18
N VAL A 262 -0.51 -16.39 -11.93
CA VAL A 262 -0.53 -14.99 -11.46
C VAL A 262 0.83 -14.33 -11.60
N LEU A 263 1.92 -15.02 -11.25
CA LEU A 263 3.28 -14.49 -11.41
C LEU A 263 3.64 -14.26 -12.88
N LEU A 264 3.25 -15.17 -13.78
CA LEU A 264 3.50 -15.01 -15.22
C LEU A 264 2.71 -13.83 -15.81
N ASP A 265 1.45 -13.66 -15.43
CA ASP A 265 0.64 -12.50 -15.82
C ASP A 265 1.26 -11.20 -15.31
N TYR A 266 1.65 -11.16 -14.02
CA TYR A 266 2.32 -10.01 -13.41
C TYR A 266 3.64 -9.66 -14.12
N ALA A 267 4.44 -10.67 -14.47
CA ALA A 267 5.70 -10.46 -15.19
C ALA A 267 5.47 -9.85 -16.58
N LYS A 268 4.47 -10.33 -17.33
CA LYS A 268 4.10 -9.76 -18.63
C LYS A 268 3.66 -8.32 -18.52
N ASP A 269 2.78 -8.02 -17.56
CA ASP A 269 2.33 -6.65 -17.33
C ASP A 269 3.51 -5.74 -16.97
N LEU A 270 4.41 -6.18 -16.11
CA LEU A 270 5.57 -5.38 -15.72
C LEU A 270 6.52 -5.10 -16.90
N ILE A 271 6.73 -6.08 -17.79
CA ILE A 271 7.52 -5.92 -19.02
C ILE A 271 6.85 -4.93 -19.98
N ASN A 272 5.52 -4.90 -20.06
CA ASN A 272 4.79 -3.94 -20.88
C ASN A 272 4.98 -2.48 -20.43
N TYR A 273 5.12 -2.24 -19.11
CA TYR A 273 5.35 -0.88 -18.56
C TYR A 273 6.82 -0.49 -18.46
N LYS A 274 7.71 -1.50 -18.41
CA LYS A 274 9.16 -1.30 -18.27
C LYS A 274 9.87 -2.19 -19.30
N CYS A 275 11.05 -1.83 -19.74
CA CYS A 275 11.80 -2.76 -20.59
C CYS A 275 12.09 -4.06 -19.81
N GLU A 276 12.20 -5.18 -20.51
CA GLU A 276 12.37 -6.53 -19.94
C GLU A 276 13.50 -6.59 -18.90
N TYR A 277 14.65 -5.99 -19.21
CA TYR A 277 15.80 -5.94 -18.30
C TYR A 277 15.49 -5.30 -16.94
N VAL A 278 14.72 -4.20 -16.91
CA VAL A 278 14.33 -3.53 -15.66
C VAL A 278 13.26 -4.32 -14.93
N ALA A 279 12.27 -4.82 -15.66
CA ALA A 279 11.18 -5.62 -15.12
C ALA A 279 11.70 -6.88 -14.40
N LEU A 280 12.60 -7.62 -15.05
CA LEU A 280 13.15 -8.85 -14.47
C LEU A 280 14.05 -8.58 -13.25
N LYS A 281 14.79 -7.47 -13.24
CA LYS A 281 15.55 -7.07 -12.03
C LYS A 281 14.64 -6.81 -10.83
N GLU A 282 13.48 -6.19 -11.02
CA GLU A 282 12.50 -6.00 -9.95
C GLU A 282 11.89 -7.34 -9.53
N LEU A 283 11.53 -8.19 -10.49
CA LEU A 283 10.96 -9.50 -10.24
C LEU A 283 11.86 -10.44 -9.44
N ARG A 284 13.19 -10.33 -9.55
CA ARG A 284 14.14 -11.14 -8.75
C ARG A 284 13.84 -11.11 -7.25
N SER A 285 13.40 -9.98 -6.72
CA SER A 285 13.05 -9.83 -5.31
C SER A 285 11.62 -10.26 -4.98
N GLN A 286 10.73 -10.34 -5.97
CA GLN A 286 9.30 -10.52 -5.78
C GLN A 286 8.80 -11.90 -6.22
N ALA A 287 9.38 -12.49 -7.26
CA ALA A 287 8.95 -13.78 -7.82
C ALA A 287 8.94 -14.92 -6.78
N GLY A 288 9.93 -14.91 -5.88
CA GLY A 288 10.01 -15.89 -4.80
C GLY A 288 8.84 -15.87 -3.81
N TRP A 289 8.05 -14.78 -3.76
CA TRP A 289 6.87 -14.71 -2.88
C TRP A 289 5.74 -15.64 -3.34
N PHE A 290 5.65 -15.89 -4.66
CA PHE A 290 4.64 -16.78 -5.26
C PHE A 290 5.03 -18.27 -5.13
N ILE A 291 6.29 -18.55 -4.79
CA ILE A 291 6.87 -19.89 -4.78
C ILE A 291 7.09 -20.34 -3.33
N LYS A 292 6.05 -20.86 -2.70
CA LYS A 292 6.08 -21.28 -1.29
C LYS A 292 5.32 -22.58 -1.08
N ASN A 293 5.67 -23.30 -0.01
CA ASN A 293 4.91 -24.42 0.55
C ASN A 293 4.75 -25.63 -0.38
N TYR A 294 5.77 -25.97 -1.17
CA TYR A 294 5.88 -27.24 -1.89
C TYR A 294 7.32 -27.73 -1.94
N ARG A 295 7.49 -28.99 -2.29
CA ARG A 295 8.81 -29.65 -2.39
C ARG A 295 9.71 -28.90 -3.38
N ASN A 296 10.99 -28.77 -3.09
CA ASN A 296 11.97 -28.04 -3.89
C ASN A 296 11.73 -26.53 -4.10
N SER A 297 10.72 -25.92 -3.45
CA SER A 297 10.43 -24.49 -3.60
C SER A 297 11.63 -23.59 -3.31
N SER A 298 12.54 -23.98 -2.40
CA SER A 298 13.77 -23.24 -2.11
C SER A 298 14.74 -23.21 -3.29
N LYS A 299 14.88 -24.32 -4.01
CA LYS A 299 15.73 -24.43 -5.22
C LYS A 299 15.19 -23.55 -6.35
N ILE A 300 13.88 -23.58 -6.57
CA ILE A 300 13.24 -22.71 -7.56
C ILE A 300 13.42 -21.24 -7.20
N ARG A 301 13.16 -20.85 -5.95
CA ARG A 301 13.38 -19.46 -5.49
C ARG A 301 14.81 -18.98 -5.72
N SER A 302 15.81 -19.84 -5.46
CA SER A 302 17.21 -19.50 -5.70
C SER A 302 17.46 -19.16 -7.18
N ARG A 303 16.91 -19.95 -8.11
CA ARG A 303 17.06 -19.68 -9.55
C ARG A 303 16.37 -18.38 -9.96
N LEU A 304 15.22 -18.05 -9.37
CA LEU A 304 14.48 -16.82 -9.67
C LEU A 304 15.22 -15.55 -9.27
N THR A 305 16.21 -15.62 -8.38
CA THR A 305 17.02 -14.44 -7.97
C THR A 305 17.99 -13.98 -9.04
N SER A 306 18.25 -14.78 -10.09
CA SER A 306 19.23 -14.49 -11.15
C SER A 306 18.64 -14.41 -12.55
N ILE A 307 17.32 -14.54 -12.71
CA ILE A 307 16.63 -14.48 -14.02
C ILE A 307 17.05 -13.22 -14.82
N SER A 308 17.27 -13.39 -16.10
CA SER A 308 17.73 -12.34 -17.00
C SER A 308 16.82 -12.13 -18.21
N THR A 309 16.06 -13.15 -18.63
CA THR A 309 15.09 -13.10 -19.72
C THR A 309 13.73 -13.64 -19.29
N TYR A 310 12.67 -13.21 -19.96
CA TYR A 310 11.32 -13.73 -19.72
C TYR A 310 11.22 -15.22 -20.04
N ASP A 311 11.90 -15.69 -21.09
CA ASP A 311 11.93 -17.10 -21.46
C ASP A 311 12.57 -17.96 -20.35
N GLU A 312 13.64 -17.47 -19.72
CA GLU A 312 14.25 -18.12 -18.55
C GLU A 312 13.26 -18.21 -17.37
N LEU A 313 12.53 -17.12 -17.07
CA LEU A 313 11.48 -17.12 -16.05
C LEU A 313 10.41 -18.18 -16.36
N VAL A 314 9.88 -18.20 -17.60
CA VAL A 314 8.86 -19.15 -18.06
C VAL A 314 9.36 -20.58 -17.94
N SER A 315 10.60 -20.87 -18.36
CA SER A 315 11.20 -22.21 -18.28
C SER A 315 11.27 -22.71 -16.84
N ILE A 316 11.76 -21.87 -15.91
CA ILE A 316 11.86 -22.21 -14.47
C ILE A 316 10.47 -22.48 -13.89
N LEU A 317 9.49 -21.66 -14.23
CA LEU A 317 8.14 -21.79 -13.68
C LEU A 317 7.36 -22.96 -14.26
N ASN A 318 7.57 -23.30 -15.54
CA ASN A 318 6.97 -24.51 -16.15
C ASN A 318 7.56 -25.79 -15.54
N GLU A 319 8.86 -25.83 -15.27
CA GLU A 319 9.50 -26.92 -14.53
C GLU A 319 8.88 -27.08 -13.13
N ALA A 320 8.67 -25.96 -12.42
CA ALA A 320 8.02 -25.97 -11.12
C ALA A 320 6.58 -26.50 -11.17
N LYS A 321 5.77 -26.10 -12.17
CA LYS A 321 4.42 -26.64 -12.39
C LYS A 321 4.44 -28.14 -12.64
N TYR A 322 5.36 -28.61 -13.50
CA TYR A 322 5.49 -30.03 -13.81
C TYR A 322 5.85 -30.86 -12.56
N GLU A 323 6.75 -30.36 -11.71
CA GLU A 323 7.07 -31.04 -10.46
C GLU A 323 5.84 -31.14 -9.52
N MET A 324 5.02 -30.08 -9.44
CA MET A 324 3.81 -30.04 -8.61
C MET A 324 2.73 -31.04 -9.09
N THR A 325 2.59 -31.23 -10.41
CA THR A 325 1.61 -32.19 -10.98
C THR A 325 1.99 -33.65 -10.76
N LYS A 326 3.24 -33.97 -10.46
CA LYS A 326 3.67 -35.32 -10.11
C LYS A 326 3.42 -35.70 -8.64
N GLU A 327 3.11 -34.72 -7.80
CA GLU A 327 2.83 -34.93 -6.39
C GLU A 327 1.32 -35.05 -6.07
N LEU A 328 0.46 -34.85 -7.07
CA LEU A 328 -1.00 -35.09 -7.04
C LEU A 328 -1.32 -36.51 -7.51
#